data_3604a70983d137878f3237f3a2116260
#
_entry.id   3604a70983d137878f3237f3a2116260
#
_cell.length_a   1.000
_cell.length_b   1.000
_cell.length_c   1.000
_cell.angle_alpha   90.00
_cell.angle_beta   90.00
_cell.angle_gamma   90.00
#
_symmetry.space_group_name_H-M   'P 1'
#
loop_
_entity.id
_entity.type
_entity.pdbx_description
1 polymer ?
#
loop_
_entity_poly.entity_id
_entity_poly.type
_entity_poly.pdbx_seq_one_letter_code
_entity_poly.pdbx_strand_id
1 'polypeptide(L)'
;MNIFPAIDLYDKKAVRLFKGDYNQMTVYSENPIDVARDFEAKGAKFIHMVDLEGAKDGTTPNLSIVADIANKTSLFVEIGGGIRSMETVDKYLSAGVSRVILGTSAVTDEEFLKSAIEKYGEKIAVGADVKDGYIAIKGWLEKSAYTLDAFFEKMQNMGVKTIICTDISKDGAMKGTNLQMYSELSKKYSLDIVASGGVSAIDDVKALRKMELYGAIIGKAYYTGAIDLTEAIEVAK
;
A
#
# COMPACT_ATOMS: atom_id res chain seq x y z
N MET A 1 0.00 -14.49 7.66
CA MET A 1 -0.27 -13.12 7.17
C MET A 1 1.04 -12.46 6.77
N ASN A 2 1.12 -11.76 5.64
CA ASN A 2 2.34 -11.08 5.19
C ASN A 2 2.49 -9.71 5.87
N ILE A 3 3.73 -9.33 6.18
CA ILE A 3 4.04 -7.98 6.69
C ILE A 3 4.72 -7.19 5.58
N PHE A 4 4.19 -6.00 5.33
CA PHE A 4 4.64 -5.04 4.35
C PHE A 4 5.18 -3.80 5.06
N PRO A 5 6.47 -3.74 5.44
CA PRO A 5 7.06 -2.47 5.85
C PRO A 5 7.00 -1.48 4.69
N ALA A 6 6.77 -0.18 4.99
CA ALA A 6 6.45 0.79 3.96
C ALA A 6 7.50 1.87 3.81
N ILE A 7 7.80 2.26 2.56
CA ILE A 7 8.58 3.43 2.18
C ILE A 7 7.73 4.34 1.29
N ASP A 8 7.53 5.58 1.72
CA ASP A 8 7.04 6.63 0.84
C ASP A 8 8.26 7.37 0.25
N LEU A 9 8.24 7.62 -1.05
CA LEU A 9 9.29 8.31 -1.78
C LEU A 9 8.88 9.74 -2.11
N TYR A 10 9.75 10.69 -1.79
CA TYR A 10 9.66 12.08 -2.21
C TYR A 10 11.06 12.66 -2.34
N ASP A 11 11.35 13.33 -3.45
CA ASP A 11 12.68 13.90 -3.75
C ASP A 11 13.81 12.86 -3.54
N LYS A 12 13.56 11.62 -4.01
CA LYS A 12 14.48 10.46 -3.90
C LYS A 12 14.80 10.01 -2.47
N LYS A 13 14.05 10.46 -1.47
CA LYS A 13 14.23 10.16 -0.04
C LYS A 13 13.11 9.29 0.47
N ALA A 14 13.39 8.56 1.56
CA ALA A 14 12.36 7.86 2.32
C ALA A 14 11.72 8.83 3.32
N VAL A 15 10.41 9.07 3.14
CA VAL A 15 9.65 10.05 3.90
C VAL A 15 8.38 9.45 4.48
N ARG A 16 7.70 10.20 5.35
CA ARG A 16 6.32 9.93 5.76
C ARG A 16 5.56 11.23 5.87
N LEU A 17 4.31 11.21 5.38
CA LEU A 17 3.36 12.30 5.58
C LEU A 17 2.51 12.05 6.82
N PHE A 18 2.08 13.09 7.51
CA PHE A 18 1.05 12.98 8.53
C PHE A 18 -0.32 13.14 7.86
N LYS A 19 -1.12 12.06 7.84
CA LYS A 19 -2.45 12.02 7.20
C LYS A 19 -2.48 12.54 5.74
N GLY A 20 -1.43 12.25 4.98
CA GLY A 20 -1.32 12.67 3.58
C GLY A 20 -0.97 14.15 3.33
N ASP A 21 -0.70 14.93 4.38
CA ASP A 21 -0.37 16.35 4.26
C ASP A 21 1.11 16.54 3.89
N TYR A 22 1.37 17.04 2.68
CA TYR A 22 2.72 17.31 2.17
C TYR A 22 3.46 18.41 2.95
N ASN A 23 2.75 19.30 3.67
CA ASN A 23 3.36 20.31 4.54
C ASN A 23 3.83 19.71 5.88
N GLN A 24 3.42 18.49 6.19
CA GLN A 24 3.79 17.76 7.40
C GLN A 24 4.57 16.49 7.06
N MET A 25 5.60 16.67 6.24
CA MET A 25 6.49 15.61 5.81
C MET A 25 7.70 15.49 6.74
N THR A 26 8.03 14.25 7.11
CA THR A 26 9.25 13.92 7.84
C THR A 26 10.14 13.05 6.96
N VAL A 27 11.41 13.45 6.80
CA VAL A 27 12.44 12.64 6.13
C VAL A 27 13.05 11.69 7.16
N TYR A 28 13.03 10.39 6.85
CA TYR A 28 13.61 9.33 7.70
C TYR A 28 14.96 8.82 7.16
N SER A 29 15.16 8.87 5.86
CA SER A 29 16.43 8.49 5.24
C SER A 29 16.64 9.20 3.91
N GLU A 30 17.86 9.66 3.67
CA GLU A 30 18.32 10.18 2.38
C GLU A 30 18.58 9.03 1.37
N ASN A 31 18.65 7.79 1.84
CA ASN A 31 18.95 6.62 1.01
C ASN A 31 17.90 5.50 1.21
N PRO A 32 16.81 5.47 0.43
CA PRO A 32 15.74 4.49 0.58
C PRO A 32 16.18 3.02 0.42
N ILE A 33 17.23 2.74 -0.35
CA ILE A 33 17.71 1.36 -0.51
C ILE A 33 18.31 0.80 0.78
N ASP A 34 18.92 1.63 1.63
CA ASP A 34 19.46 1.17 2.91
C ASP A 34 18.31 0.82 3.87
N VAL A 35 17.20 1.56 3.80
CA VAL A 35 15.97 1.22 4.53
C VAL A 35 15.40 -0.12 4.06
N ALA A 36 15.33 -0.34 2.75
CA ALA A 36 14.85 -1.60 2.20
C ALA A 36 15.73 -2.80 2.58
N ARG A 37 17.06 -2.62 2.60
CA ARG A 37 18.02 -3.63 3.07
C ARG A 37 17.88 -3.92 4.56
N ASP A 38 17.60 -2.91 5.38
CA ASP A 38 17.31 -3.11 6.80
C ASP A 38 16.01 -3.90 7.00
N PHE A 39 14.97 -3.64 6.21
CA PHE A 39 13.76 -4.47 6.21
C PHE A 39 14.08 -5.93 5.86
N GLU A 40 14.84 -6.15 4.79
CA GLU A 40 15.26 -7.49 4.37
C GLU A 40 16.09 -8.20 5.45
N ALA A 41 17.06 -7.51 6.06
CA ALA A 41 17.90 -8.04 7.15
C ALA A 41 17.09 -8.42 8.40
N LYS A 42 15.96 -7.74 8.64
CA LYS A 42 14.98 -8.07 9.70
C LYS A 42 14.00 -9.18 9.32
N GLY A 43 14.16 -9.76 8.15
CA GLY A 43 13.38 -10.90 7.68
C GLY A 43 12.12 -10.56 6.88
N ALA A 44 11.91 -9.30 6.50
CA ALA A 44 10.84 -8.95 5.58
C ALA A 44 11.01 -9.65 4.23
N LYS A 45 9.91 -10.06 3.63
CA LYS A 45 9.85 -10.62 2.28
C LYS A 45 9.09 -9.72 1.31
N PHE A 46 8.39 -8.74 1.83
CA PHE A 46 7.55 -7.82 1.09
C PHE A 46 7.92 -6.39 1.47
N ILE A 47 7.70 -5.46 0.56
CA ILE A 47 7.81 -4.03 0.81
C ILE A 47 6.69 -3.30 0.07
N HIS A 48 6.02 -2.39 0.75
CA HIS A 48 5.05 -1.48 0.18
C HIS A 48 5.70 -0.13 -0.10
N MET A 49 5.59 0.36 -1.33
CA MET A 49 6.17 1.65 -1.71
C MET A 49 5.13 2.58 -2.30
N VAL A 50 5.28 3.88 -2.07
CA VAL A 50 4.45 4.92 -2.69
C VAL A 50 5.35 6.00 -3.27
N ASP A 51 5.19 6.29 -4.56
CA ASP A 51 5.78 7.47 -5.19
C ASP A 51 4.84 8.66 -4.96
N LEU A 52 5.17 9.51 -3.97
CA LEU A 52 4.32 10.63 -3.58
C LEU A 52 4.31 11.75 -4.64
N GLU A 53 5.40 11.92 -5.39
CA GLU A 53 5.45 12.86 -6.51
C GLU A 53 4.60 12.33 -7.67
N GLY A 54 4.74 11.03 -7.98
CA GLY A 54 3.87 10.36 -8.93
C GLY A 54 2.39 10.49 -8.55
N ALA A 55 2.05 10.33 -7.29
CA ALA A 55 0.68 10.52 -6.79
C ALA A 55 0.14 11.91 -7.08
N LYS A 56 0.99 12.94 -6.99
CA LYS A 56 0.64 14.34 -7.21
C LYS A 56 0.44 14.67 -8.68
N ASP A 57 1.41 14.33 -9.54
CA ASP A 57 1.46 14.81 -10.93
C ASP A 57 1.38 13.71 -11.99
N GLY A 58 1.45 12.43 -11.62
CA GLY A 58 1.38 11.28 -12.53
C GLY A 58 2.70 10.96 -13.23
N THR A 59 3.79 11.57 -12.79
CA THR A 59 5.15 11.26 -13.27
C THR A 59 5.77 10.08 -12.52
N THR A 60 6.98 9.68 -12.85
CA THR A 60 7.69 8.57 -12.18
C THR A 60 9.13 8.98 -11.80
N PRO A 61 9.32 10.07 -11.03
CA PRO A 61 10.66 10.60 -10.77
C PRO A 61 11.52 9.68 -9.90
N ASN A 62 10.87 8.80 -9.10
CA ASN A 62 11.55 7.86 -8.23
C ASN A 62 11.71 6.45 -8.82
N LEU A 63 11.36 6.23 -10.11
CA LEU A 63 11.44 4.93 -10.78
C LEU A 63 12.83 4.27 -10.64
N SER A 64 13.91 5.03 -10.74
CA SER A 64 15.26 4.49 -10.62
C SER A 64 15.55 3.90 -9.24
N ILE A 65 15.02 4.52 -8.17
CA ILE A 65 15.17 4.04 -6.80
C ILE A 65 14.34 2.78 -6.59
N VAL A 66 13.10 2.79 -7.10
CA VAL A 66 12.21 1.61 -7.04
C VAL A 66 12.85 0.43 -7.77
N ALA A 67 13.41 0.66 -8.97
CA ALA A 67 14.15 -0.35 -9.74
C ALA A 67 15.38 -0.86 -8.98
N ASP A 68 16.14 0.02 -8.34
CA ASP A 68 17.30 -0.36 -7.54
C ASP A 68 16.91 -1.26 -6.36
N ILE A 69 15.84 -0.93 -5.65
CA ILE A 69 15.31 -1.78 -4.56
C ILE A 69 14.85 -3.13 -5.11
N ALA A 70 14.07 -3.13 -6.18
CA ALA A 70 13.54 -4.37 -6.77
C ALA A 70 14.64 -5.32 -7.29
N ASN A 71 15.76 -4.78 -7.80
CA ASN A 71 16.83 -5.60 -8.38
C ASN A 71 18.01 -5.88 -7.43
N LYS A 72 18.13 -5.13 -6.31
CA LYS A 72 19.24 -5.25 -5.37
C LYS A 72 18.84 -5.83 -4.00
N THR A 73 17.56 -6.19 -3.85
CA THR A 73 17.02 -6.93 -2.69
C THR A 73 16.23 -8.14 -3.19
N SER A 74 15.92 -9.07 -2.28
CA SER A 74 15.03 -10.21 -2.58
C SER A 74 13.56 -9.92 -2.24
N LEU A 75 13.22 -8.67 -1.92
CA LEU A 75 11.90 -8.26 -1.51
C LEU A 75 10.89 -8.34 -2.66
N PHE A 76 9.68 -8.82 -2.36
CA PHE A 76 8.53 -8.62 -3.23
C PHE A 76 8.12 -7.14 -3.15
N VAL A 77 8.43 -6.38 -4.19
CA VAL A 77 8.16 -4.94 -4.22
C VAL A 77 6.80 -4.66 -4.82
N GLU A 78 5.93 -3.98 -4.06
CA GLU A 78 4.72 -3.37 -4.61
C GLU A 78 4.83 -1.84 -4.57
N ILE A 79 4.31 -1.18 -5.61
CA ILE A 79 4.39 0.27 -5.78
C ILE A 79 3.04 0.86 -6.16
N GLY A 80 2.67 1.94 -5.49
CA GLY A 80 1.58 2.83 -5.84
C GLY A 80 2.07 4.27 -6.04
N GLY A 81 1.15 5.16 -6.41
CA GLY A 81 1.44 6.58 -6.60
C GLY A 81 1.31 7.03 -8.07
N GLY A 82 0.13 7.56 -8.42
CA GLY A 82 -0.11 8.24 -9.68
C GLY A 82 -0.11 7.38 -10.94
N ILE A 83 -0.24 6.07 -10.84
CA ILE A 83 -0.24 5.16 -11.98
C ILE A 83 -1.58 5.24 -12.71
N ARG A 84 -1.56 5.81 -13.93
CA ARG A 84 -2.76 6.20 -14.69
C ARG A 84 -2.76 5.73 -16.13
N SER A 85 -1.77 4.93 -16.55
CA SER A 85 -1.65 4.43 -17.91
C SER A 85 -0.96 3.08 -17.97
N MET A 86 -1.26 2.29 -19.01
CA MET A 86 -0.57 1.03 -19.28
C MET A 86 0.95 1.22 -19.46
N GLU A 87 1.37 2.34 -20.05
CA GLU A 87 2.79 2.68 -20.19
C GLU A 87 3.49 2.76 -18.82
N THR A 88 2.85 3.40 -17.83
CA THR A 88 3.40 3.49 -16.47
C THR A 88 3.42 2.12 -15.77
N VAL A 89 2.38 1.31 -15.96
CA VAL A 89 2.37 -0.08 -15.46
C VAL A 89 3.53 -0.87 -16.07
N ASP A 90 3.70 -0.80 -17.41
CA ASP A 90 4.76 -1.49 -18.13
C ASP A 90 6.15 -1.04 -17.64
N LYS A 91 6.35 0.25 -17.39
CA LYS A 91 7.61 0.81 -16.87
C LYS A 91 7.99 0.20 -15.52
N TYR A 92 7.07 0.16 -14.55
CA TYR A 92 7.35 -0.39 -13.22
C TYR A 92 7.59 -1.90 -13.27
N LEU A 93 6.74 -2.66 -13.97
CA LEU A 93 6.90 -4.11 -14.07
C LEU A 93 8.19 -4.49 -14.81
N SER A 94 8.56 -3.77 -15.86
CA SER A 94 9.82 -3.97 -16.61
C SER A 94 11.05 -3.58 -15.77
N ALA A 95 10.89 -2.68 -14.80
CA ALA A 95 11.94 -2.29 -13.85
C ALA A 95 12.17 -3.33 -12.73
N GLY A 96 11.42 -4.43 -12.70
CA GLY A 96 11.56 -5.51 -11.70
C GLY A 96 10.56 -5.47 -10.55
N VAL A 97 9.62 -4.52 -10.55
CA VAL A 97 8.54 -4.45 -9.55
C VAL A 97 7.64 -5.67 -9.65
N SER A 98 7.30 -6.24 -8.52
CA SER A 98 6.49 -7.47 -8.44
C SER A 98 4.99 -7.20 -8.60
N ARG A 99 4.50 -6.05 -8.10
CA ARG A 99 3.08 -5.67 -8.14
C ARG A 99 2.91 -4.16 -8.22
N VAL A 100 1.95 -3.74 -9.03
CA VAL A 100 1.56 -2.34 -9.22
C VAL A 100 0.21 -2.09 -8.58
N ILE A 101 0.06 -0.97 -7.87
CA ILE A 101 -1.17 -0.61 -7.15
C ILE A 101 -1.86 0.54 -7.88
N LEU A 102 -3.09 0.31 -8.32
CA LEU A 102 -3.95 1.30 -8.96
C LEU A 102 -4.93 1.87 -7.93
N GLY A 103 -4.79 3.15 -7.60
CA GLY A 103 -5.68 3.86 -6.68
C GLY A 103 -6.80 4.59 -7.45
N THR A 104 -6.69 5.91 -7.59
CA THR A 104 -7.68 6.76 -8.27
C THR A 104 -8.07 6.24 -9.64
N SER A 105 -7.11 5.75 -10.44
CA SER A 105 -7.38 5.21 -11.77
C SER A 105 -8.29 3.99 -11.77
N ALA A 106 -8.21 3.13 -10.75
CA ALA A 106 -9.12 2.00 -10.60
C ALA A 106 -10.58 2.42 -10.33
N VAL A 107 -10.77 3.62 -9.77
CA VAL A 107 -12.10 4.19 -9.49
C VAL A 107 -12.66 4.93 -10.69
N THR A 108 -11.81 5.64 -11.45
CA THR A 108 -12.23 6.62 -12.47
C THR A 108 -12.13 6.10 -13.90
N ASP A 109 -11.38 5.02 -14.15
CA ASP A 109 -11.15 4.44 -15.48
C ASP A 109 -11.25 2.91 -15.44
N GLU A 110 -12.48 2.42 -15.62
CA GLU A 110 -12.78 0.99 -15.57
C GLU A 110 -12.14 0.22 -16.73
N GLU A 111 -12.07 0.80 -17.92
CA GLU A 111 -11.48 0.16 -19.09
C GLU A 111 -9.96 0.00 -18.94
N PHE A 112 -9.31 0.99 -18.36
CA PHE A 112 -7.88 0.88 -18.00
C PHE A 112 -7.67 -0.25 -16.98
N LEU A 113 -8.49 -0.29 -15.90
CA LEU A 113 -8.38 -1.33 -14.89
C LEU A 113 -8.59 -2.73 -15.49
N LYS A 114 -9.61 -2.92 -16.32
CA LYS A 114 -9.86 -4.20 -17.02
C LYS A 114 -8.66 -4.62 -17.87
N SER A 115 -8.16 -3.71 -18.70
CA SER A 115 -7.00 -3.97 -19.56
C SER A 115 -5.75 -4.33 -18.77
N ALA A 116 -5.54 -3.68 -17.61
CA ALA A 116 -4.41 -3.97 -16.73
C ALA A 116 -4.54 -5.36 -16.09
N ILE A 117 -5.73 -5.73 -15.61
CA ILE A 117 -6.00 -7.06 -15.04
C ILE A 117 -5.85 -8.15 -16.11
N GLU A 118 -6.43 -7.96 -17.29
CA GLU A 118 -6.33 -8.91 -18.39
C GLU A 118 -4.88 -9.18 -18.80
N LYS A 119 -4.05 -8.13 -18.86
CA LYS A 119 -2.64 -8.24 -19.28
C LYS A 119 -1.73 -8.78 -18.19
N TYR A 120 -1.94 -8.41 -16.93
CA TYR A 120 -0.97 -8.62 -15.86
C TYR A 120 -1.49 -9.43 -14.67
N GLY A 121 -2.80 -9.71 -14.59
CA GLY A 121 -3.40 -10.57 -13.57
C GLY A 121 -3.06 -10.11 -12.15
N GLU A 122 -2.51 -11.01 -11.36
CA GLU A 122 -2.18 -10.78 -9.93
C GLU A 122 -1.06 -9.76 -9.68
N LYS A 123 -0.36 -9.33 -10.75
CA LYS A 123 0.60 -8.22 -10.64
C LYS A 123 -0.08 -6.85 -10.53
N ILE A 124 -1.41 -6.80 -10.64
CA ILE A 124 -2.21 -5.60 -10.41
C ILE A 124 -2.94 -5.76 -9.08
N ALA A 125 -2.76 -4.79 -8.19
CA ALA A 125 -3.57 -4.62 -7.00
C ALA A 125 -4.33 -3.29 -7.08
N VAL A 126 -5.38 -3.17 -6.27
CA VAL A 126 -6.19 -1.94 -6.19
C VAL A 126 -6.02 -1.31 -4.82
N GLY A 127 -5.80 0.00 -4.78
CA GLY A 127 -5.81 0.81 -3.56
C GLY A 127 -7.22 1.30 -3.26
N ALA A 128 -7.72 1.00 -2.07
CA ALA A 128 -9.00 1.43 -1.53
C ALA A 128 -8.78 2.29 -0.29
N ASP A 129 -8.64 3.58 -0.48
CA ASP A 129 -8.47 4.54 0.61
C ASP A 129 -9.84 4.99 1.12
N VAL A 130 -10.12 4.74 2.39
CA VAL A 130 -11.46 4.88 2.98
C VAL A 130 -11.53 6.09 3.90
N LYS A 131 -12.54 6.92 3.68
CA LYS A 131 -12.89 8.04 4.56
C LYS A 131 -14.41 8.10 4.71
N ASP A 132 -14.87 8.09 5.95
CA ASP A 132 -16.31 8.17 6.29
C ASP A 132 -17.18 7.15 5.51
N GLY A 133 -16.67 5.92 5.33
CA GLY A 133 -17.35 4.82 4.65
C GLY A 133 -17.35 4.89 3.11
N TYR A 134 -16.64 5.84 2.51
CA TYR A 134 -16.53 6.01 1.05
C TYR A 134 -15.08 5.94 0.59
N ILE A 135 -14.90 5.57 -0.67
CA ILE A 135 -13.60 5.57 -1.31
C ILE A 135 -13.17 7.00 -1.62
N ALA A 136 -12.00 7.39 -1.15
CA ALA A 136 -11.34 8.63 -1.46
C ALA A 136 -10.44 8.49 -2.70
N ILE A 137 -10.30 9.57 -3.45
CA ILE A 137 -9.50 9.66 -4.68
C ILE A 137 -8.64 10.92 -4.68
N LYS A 138 -7.73 11.03 -5.67
CA LYS A 138 -6.88 12.20 -5.88
C LYS A 138 -6.05 12.57 -4.64
N GLY A 139 -5.37 11.57 -4.06
CA GLY A 139 -4.54 11.81 -2.86
C GLY A 139 -5.39 12.22 -1.64
N TRP A 140 -6.56 11.58 -1.48
CA TRP A 140 -7.52 11.78 -0.38
C TRP A 140 -8.25 13.13 -0.37
N LEU A 141 -8.13 13.92 -1.44
CA LEU A 141 -8.72 15.24 -1.55
C LEU A 141 -10.20 15.22 -1.95
N GLU A 142 -10.62 14.18 -2.65
CA GLU A 142 -11.99 14.05 -3.14
C GLU A 142 -12.61 12.72 -2.68
N LYS A 143 -13.93 12.73 -2.48
CA LYS A 143 -14.74 11.56 -2.19
C LYS A 143 -15.35 11.05 -3.49
N SER A 144 -15.20 9.76 -3.76
CA SER A 144 -15.91 9.13 -4.90
C SER A 144 -17.38 8.85 -4.59
N ALA A 145 -18.12 8.41 -5.60
CA ALA A 145 -19.50 7.95 -5.43
C ALA A 145 -19.60 6.55 -4.78
N TYR A 146 -18.50 5.82 -4.67
CA TYR A 146 -18.52 4.45 -4.16
C TYR A 146 -18.43 4.41 -2.64
N THR A 147 -19.38 3.72 -2.02
CA THR A 147 -19.17 3.23 -0.65
C THR A 147 -18.09 2.16 -0.66
N LEU A 148 -17.47 1.93 0.51
CA LEU A 148 -16.49 0.86 0.68
C LEU A 148 -17.04 -0.50 0.20
N ASP A 149 -18.24 -0.83 0.60
CA ASP A 149 -18.91 -2.09 0.28
C ASP A 149 -19.16 -2.26 -1.22
N ALA A 150 -19.76 -1.25 -1.86
CA ALA A 150 -20.02 -1.28 -3.32
C ALA A 150 -18.72 -1.36 -4.13
N PHE A 151 -17.63 -0.75 -3.64
CA PHE A 151 -16.34 -0.81 -4.30
C PHE A 151 -15.70 -2.20 -4.20
N PHE A 152 -15.73 -2.83 -3.02
CA PHE A 152 -15.19 -4.18 -2.84
C PHE A 152 -15.95 -5.21 -3.68
N GLU A 153 -17.29 -5.14 -3.71
CA GLU A 153 -18.12 -5.98 -4.57
C GLU A 153 -17.77 -5.81 -6.05
N LYS A 154 -17.63 -4.56 -6.50
CA LYS A 154 -17.23 -4.26 -7.89
C LYS A 154 -15.85 -4.84 -8.20
N MET A 155 -14.85 -4.64 -7.34
CA MET A 155 -13.49 -5.14 -7.56
C MET A 155 -13.46 -6.67 -7.61
N GLN A 156 -14.18 -7.34 -6.72
CA GLN A 156 -14.29 -8.80 -6.74
C GLN A 156 -14.93 -9.31 -8.05
N ASN A 157 -15.99 -8.67 -8.50
CA ASN A 157 -16.67 -9.02 -9.76
C ASN A 157 -15.82 -8.76 -11.00
N MET A 158 -14.90 -7.78 -10.94
CA MET A 158 -13.94 -7.51 -12.01
C MET A 158 -12.72 -8.45 -12.02
N GLY A 159 -12.60 -9.35 -11.03
CA GLY A 159 -11.50 -10.30 -10.94
C GLY A 159 -10.22 -9.73 -10.32
N VAL A 160 -10.30 -8.60 -9.60
CA VAL A 160 -9.20 -8.11 -8.77
C VAL A 160 -8.88 -9.17 -7.72
N LYS A 161 -7.59 -9.47 -7.53
CA LYS A 161 -7.14 -10.44 -6.53
C LYS A 161 -6.80 -9.78 -5.20
N THR A 162 -6.06 -8.67 -5.25
CA THR A 162 -5.53 -8.01 -4.04
C THR A 162 -6.03 -6.58 -3.92
N ILE A 163 -6.48 -6.22 -2.72
CA ILE A 163 -6.85 -4.84 -2.35
C ILE A 163 -6.01 -4.39 -1.15
N ILE A 164 -5.34 -3.24 -1.32
CA ILE A 164 -4.73 -2.50 -0.22
C ILE A 164 -5.80 -1.55 0.31
N CYS A 165 -6.32 -1.83 1.50
CA CYS A 165 -7.40 -1.05 2.11
C CYS A 165 -6.84 -0.17 3.22
N THR A 166 -6.92 1.16 3.04
CA THR A 166 -6.40 2.15 4.00
C THR A 166 -7.54 2.89 4.70
N ASP A 167 -7.62 2.80 6.03
CA ASP A 167 -8.43 3.75 6.79
C ASP A 167 -7.63 5.04 6.98
N ILE A 168 -7.99 6.08 6.18
CA ILE A 168 -7.31 7.38 6.19
C ILE A 168 -7.35 8.03 7.58
N SER A 169 -8.42 7.84 8.33
CA SER A 169 -8.57 8.44 9.67
C SER A 169 -7.54 7.91 10.68
N LYS A 170 -7.02 6.72 10.41
CA LYS A 170 -6.03 6.01 11.24
C LYS A 170 -4.61 6.19 10.76
N ASP A 171 -4.40 6.55 9.47
CA ASP A 171 -3.06 6.61 8.90
C ASP A 171 -2.19 7.65 9.59
N GLY A 172 -0.98 7.25 9.96
CA GLY A 172 -0.02 8.07 10.70
C GLY A 172 -0.43 8.49 12.11
N ALA A 173 -1.65 8.15 12.56
CA ALA A 173 -2.19 8.61 13.86
C ALA A 173 -1.65 7.84 15.07
N MET A 174 -1.07 6.64 14.88
CA MET A 174 -0.53 5.79 15.95
C MET A 174 -1.55 5.48 17.06
N LYS A 175 -2.80 5.20 16.68
CA LYS A 175 -3.94 4.98 17.60
C LYS A 175 -4.66 3.65 17.36
N GLY A 176 -3.97 2.67 16.81
CA GLY A 176 -4.54 1.39 16.41
C GLY A 176 -5.24 1.44 15.05
N THR A 177 -5.33 0.28 14.40
CA THR A 177 -5.98 0.11 13.11
C THR A 177 -7.49 -0.15 13.24
N ASN A 178 -8.24 -0.10 12.14
CA ASN A 178 -9.70 -0.28 12.15
C ASN A 178 -10.08 -1.76 12.11
N LEU A 179 -9.96 -2.44 13.26
CA LEU A 179 -10.21 -3.89 13.37
C LEU A 179 -11.65 -4.27 12.99
N GLN A 180 -12.65 -3.41 13.29
CA GLN A 180 -14.04 -3.69 12.94
C GLN A 180 -14.21 -3.75 11.42
N MET A 181 -13.73 -2.75 10.69
CA MET A 181 -13.81 -2.68 9.23
C MET A 181 -13.17 -3.92 8.59
N TYR A 182 -11.96 -4.28 9.01
CA TYR A 182 -11.26 -5.46 8.45
C TYR A 182 -11.94 -6.77 8.80
N SER A 183 -12.54 -6.90 10.00
CA SER A 183 -13.31 -8.08 10.38
C SER A 183 -14.58 -8.26 9.54
N GLU A 184 -15.21 -7.17 9.14
CA GLU A 184 -16.40 -7.19 8.25
C GLU A 184 -16.00 -7.56 6.83
N LEU A 185 -14.96 -6.91 6.29
CA LEU A 185 -14.47 -7.14 4.94
C LEU A 185 -13.94 -8.57 4.72
N SER A 186 -13.15 -9.09 5.66
CA SER A 186 -12.56 -10.44 5.55
C SER A 186 -13.60 -11.56 5.56
N LYS A 187 -14.75 -11.35 6.21
CA LYS A 187 -15.84 -12.32 6.23
C LYS A 187 -16.73 -12.26 4.99
N LYS A 188 -16.80 -11.08 4.36
CA LYS A 188 -17.74 -10.83 3.26
C LYS A 188 -17.12 -11.10 1.89
N TYR A 189 -15.83 -10.82 1.70
CA TYR A 189 -15.17 -10.84 0.39
C TYR A 189 -14.06 -11.87 0.32
N SER A 190 -13.97 -12.56 -0.82
CA SER A 190 -12.89 -13.53 -1.12
C SER A 190 -11.72 -12.85 -1.83
N LEU A 191 -11.22 -11.77 -1.24
CA LEU A 191 -10.12 -10.95 -1.76
C LEU A 191 -8.91 -11.04 -0.83
N ASP A 192 -7.71 -10.95 -1.39
CA ASP A 192 -6.49 -10.79 -0.63
C ASP A 192 -6.41 -9.36 -0.09
N ILE A 193 -6.86 -9.14 1.16
CA ILE A 193 -6.92 -7.82 1.78
C ILE A 193 -5.61 -7.54 2.52
N VAL A 194 -4.97 -6.42 2.16
CA VAL A 194 -3.84 -5.85 2.90
C VAL A 194 -4.34 -4.67 3.72
N ALA A 195 -4.27 -4.81 5.04
CA ALA A 195 -4.68 -3.75 5.97
C ALA A 195 -3.65 -2.61 5.99
N SER A 196 -4.10 -1.38 5.87
CA SER A 196 -3.30 -0.16 5.89
C SER A 196 -3.94 0.93 6.75
N GLY A 197 -3.11 1.74 7.38
CA GLY A 197 -3.53 2.81 8.27
C GLY A 197 -3.68 2.36 9.73
N GLY A 198 -2.85 2.95 10.59
CA GLY A 198 -2.97 2.86 12.04
C GLY A 198 -2.37 1.62 12.71
N VAL A 199 -1.75 0.68 11.99
CA VAL A 199 -1.01 -0.42 12.62
C VAL A 199 0.12 0.17 13.46
N SER A 200 -0.02 0.13 14.79
CA SER A 200 0.82 0.89 15.71
C SER A 200 1.39 0.08 16.87
N ALA A 201 0.90 -1.14 17.07
CA ALA A 201 1.36 -2.05 18.10
C ALA A 201 1.36 -3.51 17.61
N ILE A 202 2.12 -4.36 18.26
CA ILE A 202 2.15 -5.81 17.96
C ILE A 202 0.76 -6.45 18.13
N ASP A 203 -0.06 -5.94 19.04
CA ASP A 203 -1.41 -6.46 19.23
C ASP A 203 -2.34 -6.15 18.05
N ASP A 204 -2.11 -5.05 17.30
CA ASP A 204 -2.80 -4.81 16.02
C ASP A 204 -2.46 -5.94 15.02
N VAL A 205 -1.17 -6.29 14.90
CA VAL A 205 -0.70 -7.36 14.00
C VAL A 205 -1.33 -8.71 14.37
N LYS A 206 -1.34 -9.06 15.67
CA LYS A 206 -1.98 -10.30 16.18
C LYS A 206 -3.49 -10.33 15.88
N ALA A 207 -4.17 -9.19 16.02
CA ALA A 207 -5.60 -9.09 15.76
C ALA A 207 -5.91 -9.26 14.27
N LEU A 208 -5.16 -8.60 13.38
CA LEU A 208 -5.31 -8.73 11.92
C LEU A 208 -4.99 -10.15 11.43
N ARG A 209 -3.98 -10.80 12.02
CA ARG A 209 -3.66 -12.19 11.71
C ARG A 209 -4.79 -13.15 12.04
N LYS A 210 -5.47 -12.95 13.19
CA LYS A 210 -6.64 -13.78 13.59
C LYS A 210 -7.83 -13.64 12.63
N MET A 211 -7.88 -12.58 11.83
CA MET A 211 -8.89 -12.36 10.79
C MET A 211 -8.50 -13.01 9.46
N GLU A 212 -7.35 -13.70 9.42
CA GLU A 212 -6.80 -14.37 8.23
C GLU A 212 -6.59 -13.43 7.04
N LEU A 213 -6.28 -12.14 7.31
CA LEU A 213 -5.97 -11.20 6.24
C LEU A 213 -4.71 -11.62 5.48
N TYR A 214 -4.66 -11.27 4.21
CA TYR A 214 -3.50 -11.53 3.35
C TYR A 214 -2.25 -10.81 3.85
N GLY A 215 -2.40 -9.55 4.28
CA GLY A 215 -1.26 -8.77 4.77
C GLY A 215 -1.63 -7.56 5.62
N ALA A 216 -0.59 -6.94 6.19
CA ALA A 216 -0.68 -5.69 6.92
C ALA A 216 0.53 -4.79 6.62
N ILE A 217 0.27 -3.50 6.40
CA ILE A 217 1.32 -2.50 6.17
C ILE A 217 1.74 -1.89 7.51
N ILE A 218 3.06 -1.88 7.75
CA ILE A 218 3.68 -1.21 8.89
C ILE A 218 4.47 -0.01 8.35
N GLY A 219 3.94 1.19 8.57
CA GLY A 219 4.59 2.44 8.17
C GLY A 219 5.28 3.13 9.35
N LYS A 220 4.66 4.21 9.85
CA LYS A 220 5.21 5.08 10.90
C LYS A 220 5.67 4.35 12.16
N ALA A 221 4.98 3.28 12.56
CA ALA A 221 5.30 2.51 13.75
C ALA A 221 6.70 1.89 13.72
N TYR A 222 7.19 1.49 12.53
CA TYR A 222 8.57 1.05 12.34
C TYR A 222 9.56 2.20 12.61
N TYR A 223 9.37 3.33 11.95
CA TYR A 223 10.31 4.47 12.02
C TYR A 223 10.38 5.12 13.40
N THR A 224 9.31 5.02 14.18
CA THR A 224 9.27 5.53 15.57
C THR A 224 9.73 4.51 16.61
N GLY A 225 10.05 3.27 16.20
CA GLY A 225 10.41 2.18 17.10
C GLY A 225 9.24 1.63 17.92
N ALA A 226 7.99 1.97 17.56
CA ALA A 226 6.82 1.47 18.28
C ALA A 226 6.53 -0.01 17.97
N ILE A 227 6.96 -0.49 16.81
CA ILE A 227 6.90 -1.90 16.43
C ILE A 227 8.31 -2.37 16.02
N ASP A 228 8.79 -3.44 16.64
CA ASP A 228 9.92 -4.21 16.12
C ASP A 228 9.47 -5.04 14.93
N LEU A 229 10.14 -4.87 13.77
CA LEU A 229 9.74 -5.52 12.53
C LEU A 229 9.95 -7.05 12.58
N THR A 230 11.00 -7.51 13.25
CA THR A 230 11.28 -8.94 13.41
C THR A 230 10.19 -9.61 14.23
N GLU A 231 9.79 -8.97 15.35
CA GLU A 231 8.67 -9.45 16.18
C GLU A 231 7.35 -9.45 15.40
N ALA A 232 7.07 -8.38 14.65
CA ALA A 232 5.86 -8.29 13.83
C ALA A 232 5.76 -9.41 12.79
N ILE A 233 6.89 -9.73 12.13
CA ILE A 233 6.96 -10.82 11.16
C ILE A 233 6.74 -12.17 11.85
N GLU A 234 7.31 -12.37 13.03
CA GLU A 234 7.18 -13.63 13.78
C GLU A 234 5.73 -13.88 14.23
N VAL A 235 5.08 -12.87 14.80
CA VAL A 235 3.68 -13.02 15.26
C VAL A 235 2.66 -13.10 14.11
N ALA A 236 3.05 -12.72 12.90
CA ALA A 236 2.23 -12.81 11.69
C ALA A 236 2.27 -14.20 11.02
N LYS A 237 3.23 -15.07 11.39
CA LYS A 237 3.28 -16.46 10.93
C LYS A 237 2.14 -17.29 11.51
#